data_6c9f470a5707a5c914257dcc0bf49a51
#
_entry.id   6c9f470a5707a5c914257dcc0bf49a51
#
_cell.length_a   1.000
_cell.length_b   1.000
_cell.length_c   1.000
_cell.angle_alpha   90.00
_cell.angle_beta   90.00
_cell.angle_gamma   90.00
#
_symmetry.space_group_name_H-M   'P 1'
#
loop_
_entity.id
_entity.type
_entity.pdbx_description
1 polymer ?
#
loop_
_entity_poly.entity_id
_entity_poly.type
_entity_poly.pdbx_seq_one_letter_code
_entity_poly.pdbx_strand_id
1 'polypeptide(L)'
;HWGAKMKRWEFVHNDVRGLPAEAIRRLEDLRIAHPRITIAVFGEAEMRAIVMRLALQQLEDLFGTVPSWRTLEKLDFATLRPVLIAIQRRDPGAEPPLAAPSARKLQHNALSTDAAALLRQGRRREKLVQDFFDSWPDPSFGEDVAEAFRARYQALKSVDLSPDEIFGELQTFAGGMDGEPSRQGAVLAVLSYFFERCDIFEDVLESAAS
;
A
#
# COMPACT_ATOMS: atom_id res chain seq x y z
N HIS A 1 -27.27 -7.14 -31.25
CA HIS A 1 -26.95 -6.08 -32.19
C HIS A 1 -26.93 -4.73 -31.49
N TRP A 2 -25.73 -4.20 -31.24
CA TRP A 2 -25.52 -2.95 -30.50
C TRP A 2 -25.48 -1.72 -31.39
N GLY A 3 -25.38 -1.91 -32.74
CA GLY A 3 -24.95 -0.93 -33.73
C GLY A 3 -25.69 0.40 -33.77
N ALA A 4 -27.01 0.43 -33.66
CA ALA A 4 -27.78 1.69 -33.81
C ALA A 4 -27.91 2.49 -32.48
N LYS A 5 -27.66 1.88 -31.33
CA LYS A 5 -27.86 2.48 -30.01
C LYS A 5 -26.57 2.89 -29.31
N MET A 6 -25.38 2.42 -29.77
CA MET A 6 -24.11 2.73 -29.18
C MET A 6 -23.71 4.17 -29.51
N LYS A 7 -23.57 5.00 -28.48
CA LYS A 7 -23.12 6.39 -28.63
C LYS A 7 -21.67 6.56 -28.16
N ARG A 8 -21.20 5.68 -27.31
CA ARG A 8 -19.85 5.72 -26.71
C ARG A 8 -19.31 4.32 -26.56
N TRP A 9 -18.03 4.15 -26.88
CA TRP A 9 -17.26 2.94 -26.63
C TRP A 9 -15.98 3.33 -25.88
N GLU A 10 -15.70 2.62 -24.81
CA GLU A 10 -14.54 2.87 -23.96
C GLU A 10 -13.63 1.64 -23.97
N PHE A 11 -12.38 1.85 -24.32
CA PHE A 11 -11.34 0.85 -24.27
C PHE A 11 -10.45 1.11 -23.06
N VAL A 12 -10.41 0.17 -22.13
CA VAL A 12 -9.60 0.26 -20.91
C VAL A 12 -8.43 -0.72 -21.01
N HIS A 13 -7.22 -0.28 -20.69
CA HIS A 13 -6.03 -1.12 -20.64
C HIS A 13 -5.18 -0.81 -19.40
N ASN A 14 -4.39 -1.80 -19.00
CA ASN A 14 -3.47 -1.72 -17.85
C ASN A 14 -1.98 -1.72 -18.25
N ASP A 15 -1.64 -1.54 -19.51
CA ASP A 15 -0.25 -1.44 -19.94
C ASP A 15 0.30 -0.05 -19.58
N VAL A 16 1.25 -0.01 -18.64
CA VAL A 16 1.90 1.21 -18.17
C VAL A 16 2.74 1.90 -19.27
N ARG A 17 3.14 1.17 -20.30
CA ARG A 17 3.87 1.72 -21.47
C ARG A 17 2.94 2.34 -22.50
N GLY A 18 1.63 2.24 -22.29
CA GLY A 18 0.61 2.67 -23.23
C GLY A 18 0.32 1.63 -24.32
N LEU A 19 -0.58 1.99 -25.24
CA LEU A 19 -0.95 1.10 -26.35
C LEU A 19 0.14 1.03 -27.41
N PRO A 20 0.40 -0.14 -28.00
CA PRO A 20 1.25 -0.28 -29.16
C PRO A 20 0.77 0.61 -30.33
N ALA A 21 1.69 1.09 -31.15
CA ALA A 21 1.39 1.98 -32.28
C ALA A 21 0.35 1.39 -33.27
N GLU A 22 0.33 0.07 -33.43
CA GLU A 22 -0.67 -0.62 -34.25
C GLU A 22 -2.06 -0.53 -33.64
N ALA A 23 -2.19 -0.69 -32.32
CA ALA A 23 -3.49 -0.56 -31.63
C ALA A 23 -4.00 0.88 -31.71
N ILE A 24 -3.12 1.88 -31.57
CA ILE A 24 -3.48 3.30 -31.73
C ILE A 24 -4.02 3.55 -33.15
N ARG A 25 -3.30 3.10 -34.18
CA ARG A 25 -3.77 3.22 -35.56
C ARG A 25 -5.13 2.58 -35.77
N ARG A 26 -5.32 1.38 -35.24
CA ARG A 26 -6.60 0.68 -35.33
C ARG A 26 -7.75 1.43 -34.67
N LEU A 27 -7.49 2.08 -33.54
CA LEU A 27 -8.48 2.92 -32.86
C LEU A 27 -8.83 4.17 -33.65
N GLU A 28 -7.84 4.78 -34.34
CA GLU A 28 -8.06 5.92 -35.23
C GLU A 28 -8.90 5.52 -36.44
N ASP A 29 -8.59 4.38 -37.10
CA ASP A 29 -9.40 3.83 -38.17
C ASP A 29 -10.85 3.61 -37.72
N LEU A 30 -11.06 3.09 -36.52
CA LEU A 30 -12.41 2.89 -35.96
C LEU A 30 -13.14 4.21 -35.69
N ARG A 31 -12.43 5.26 -35.23
CA ARG A 31 -13.00 6.60 -35.07
C ARG A 31 -13.47 7.20 -36.40
N ILE A 32 -12.64 7.01 -37.43
CA ILE A 32 -12.99 7.47 -38.81
C ILE A 32 -14.17 6.68 -39.38
N ALA A 33 -14.17 5.36 -39.21
CA ALA A 33 -15.25 4.49 -39.71
C ALA A 33 -16.58 4.69 -38.98
N HIS A 34 -16.53 5.15 -37.73
CA HIS A 34 -17.71 5.29 -36.87
C HIS A 34 -17.82 6.68 -36.22
N PRO A 35 -17.97 7.76 -36.99
CA PRO A 35 -17.92 9.14 -36.49
C PRO A 35 -19.07 9.50 -35.52
N ARG A 36 -20.10 8.67 -35.45
CA ARG A 36 -21.23 8.84 -34.52
C ARG A 36 -20.99 8.19 -33.14
N ILE A 37 -19.90 7.45 -33.01
CA ILE A 37 -19.55 6.76 -31.77
C ILE A 37 -18.33 7.46 -31.18
N THR A 38 -18.46 7.95 -29.96
CA THR A 38 -17.27 8.44 -29.20
C THR A 38 -16.45 7.24 -28.77
N ILE A 39 -15.21 7.14 -29.26
CA ILE A 39 -14.27 6.10 -28.84
C ILE A 39 -13.25 6.75 -27.91
N ALA A 40 -13.31 6.40 -26.63
CA ALA A 40 -12.38 6.83 -25.59
C ALA A 40 -11.41 5.70 -25.22
N VAL A 41 -10.21 6.07 -24.84
CA VAL A 41 -9.20 5.15 -24.33
C VAL A 41 -8.85 5.57 -22.93
N PHE A 42 -8.81 4.61 -22.01
CA PHE A 42 -8.45 4.81 -20.63
C PHE A 42 -7.23 3.94 -20.32
N GLY A 43 -6.09 4.56 -20.22
CA GLY A 43 -4.87 3.97 -19.70
C GLY A 43 -4.68 4.30 -18.21
N GLU A 44 -3.48 4.09 -17.72
CA GLU A 44 -3.15 4.34 -16.31
C GLU A 44 -3.44 5.80 -15.90
N ALA A 45 -3.03 6.78 -16.72
CA ALA A 45 -3.19 8.19 -16.41
C ALA A 45 -4.67 8.61 -16.28
N GLU A 46 -5.50 8.18 -17.20
CA GLU A 46 -6.94 8.46 -17.19
C GLU A 46 -7.64 7.76 -16.03
N MET A 47 -7.30 6.49 -15.78
CA MET A 47 -7.84 5.73 -14.65
C MET A 47 -7.42 6.37 -13.33
N ARG A 48 -6.17 6.76 -13.18
CA ARG A 48 -5.68 7.48 -12.00
C ARG A 48 -6.45 8.80 -11.80
N ALA A 49 -6.65 9.58 -12.87
CA ALA A 49 -7.42 10.82 -12.80
C ALA A 49 -8.89 10.61 -12.40
N ILE A 50 -9.50 9.48 -12.79
CA ILE A 50 -10.85 9.11 -12.35
C ILE A 50 -10.84 8.76 -10.86
N VAL A 51 -9.93 7.89 -10.43
CA VAL A 51 -9.82 7.44 -9.03
C VAL A 51 -9.57 8.62 -8.09
N MET A 52 -8.71 9.57 -8.47
CA MET A 52 -8.41 10.76 -7.67
C MET A 52 -9.60 11.73 -7.52
N ARG A 53 -10.63 11.60 -8.33
CA ARG A 53 -11.88 12.40 -8.23
C ARG A 53 -12.96 11.71 -7.42
N LEU A 54 -12.80 10.45 -7.07
CA LEU A 54 -13.77 9.73 -6.27
C LEU A 54 -13.80 10.27 -4.85
N ALA A 55 -15.00 10.38 -4.28
CA ALA A 55 -15.12 10.65 -2.86
C ALA A 55 -14.54 9.49 -2.04
N LEU A 56 -14.06 9.77 -0.84
CA LEU A 56 -13.45 8.75 0.03
C LEU A 56 -14.37 7.52 0.21
N GLN A 57 -15.68 7.74 0.37
CA GLN A 57 -16.66 6.66 0.47
C GLN A 57 -16.71 5.80 -0.79
N GLN A 58 -16.61 6.40 -1.98
CA GLN A 58 -16.59 5.65 -3.24
C GLN A 58 -15.29 4.85 -3.39
N LEU A 59 -14.17 5.38 -2.91
CA LEU A 59 -12.90 4.65 -2.84
C LEU A 59 -12.99 3.46 -1.87
N GLU A 60 -13.61 3.66 -0.70
CA GLU A 60 -13.88 2.59 0.26
C GLU A 60 -14.80 1.50 -0.33
N ASP A 61 -15.86 1.89 -1.04
CA ASP A 61 -16.80 0.96 -1.68
C ASP A 61 -16.16 0.15 -2.84
N LEU A 62 -15.27 0.78 -3.61
CA LEU A 62 -14.65 0.16 -4.78
C LEU A 62 -13.42 -0.69 -4.46
N PHE A 63 -12.59 -0.21 -3.56
CA PHE A 63 -11.30 -0.83 -3.25
C PHE A 63 -11.27 -1.47 -1.86
N GLY A 64 -12.29 -1.24 -1.06
CA GLY A 64 -12.46 -1.85 0.26
C GLY A 64 -11.41 -1.45 1.30
N THR A 65 -10.50 -0.50 1.00
CA THR A 65 -9.19 -0.52 1.63
C THR A 65 -8.51 0.81 1.88
N VAL A 66 -9.20 1.91 1.83
CA VAL A 66 -8.59 3.15 2.32
C VAL A 66 -9.12 3.40 3.73
N PRO A 67 -8.38 3.02 4.79
CA PRO A 67 -8.81 3.36 6.13
C PRO A 67 -8.88 4.88 6.22
N SER A 68 -10.10 5.39 6.33
CA SER A 68 -10.31 6.80 6.55
C SER A 68 -9.65 7.21 7.86
N TRP A 69 -9.27 8.48 8.00
CA TRP A 69 -8.78 8.98 9.28
C TRP A 69 -9.74 8.68 10.44
N ARG A 70 -11.05 8.62 10.17
CA ARG A 70 -12.08 8.21 11.14
C ARG A 70 -11.97 6.75 11.56
N THR A 71 -11.60 5.87 10.63
CA THR A 71 -11.32 4.46 10.93
C THR A 71 -10.08 4.36 11.82
N LEU A 72 -9.02 5.09 11.50
CA LEU A 72 -7.81 5.13 12.32
C LEU A 72 -8.07 5.69 13.73
N GLU A 73 -8.92 6.69 13.88
CA GLU A 73 -9.28 7.22 15.21
C GLU A 73 -10.02 6.23 16.10
N LYS A 74 -10.75 5.30 15.51
CA LYS A 74 -11.50 4.27 16.25
C LYS A 74 -10.66 3.04 16.61
N LEU A 75 -9.39 2.97 16.18
CA LEU A 75 -8.52 1.87 16.54
C LEU A 75 -8.31 1.80 18.04
N ASP A 76 -8.38 0.60 18.57
CA ASP A 76 -8.15 0.25 19.96
C ASP A 76 -7.29 -1.03 20.09
N PHE A 77 -7.02 -1.47 21.29
CA PHE A 77 -6.26 -2.69 21.55
C PHE A 77 -6.95 -3.95 21.02
N ALA A 78 -8.29 -3.99 21.00
CA ALA A 78 -9.04 -5.13 20.47
C ALA A 78 -8.81 -5.27 18.96
N THR A 79 -8.67 -4.16 18.25
CA THR A 79 -8.39 -4.12 16.81
C THR A 79 -6.93 -4.44 16.49
N LEU A 80 -5.97 -3.98 17.32
CA LEU A 80 -4.54 -4.24 17.13
C LEU A 80 -4.16 -5.69 17.43
N ARG A 81 -4.72 -6.26 18.50
CA ARG A 81 -4.35 -7.59 19.01
C ARG A 81 -4.35 -8.69 17.95
N PRO A 82 -5.43 -8.91 17.16
CA PRO A 82 -5.44 -9.98 16.17
C PRO A 82 -4.40 -9.79 15.07
N VAL A 83 -4.09 -8.55 14.70
CA VAL A 83 -3.06 -8.23 13.70
C VAL A 83 -1.67 -8.60 14.24
N LEU A 84 -1.32 -8.13 15.42
CA LEU A 84 -0.02 -8.36 16.04
C LEU A 84 0.23 -9.85 16.34
N ILE A 85 -0.76 -10.56 16.86
CA ILE A 85 -0.67 -12.02 17.08
C ILE A 85 -0.51 -12.77 15.76
N ALA A 86 -1.20 -12.37 14.70
CA ALA A 86 -1.06 -13.01 13.40
C ALA A 86 0.34 -12.84 12.81
N ILE A 87 0.97 -11.68 13.01
CA ILE A 87 2.34 -11.42 12.56
C ILE A 87 3.35 -12.25 13.34
N GLN A 88 3.27 -12.26 14.68
CA GLN A 88 4.17 -13.03 15.55
C GLN A 88 4.17 -14.53 15.24
N ARG A 89 3.02 -15.08 14.84
CA ARG A 89 2.90 -16.51 14.52
C ARG A 89 3.43 -16.90 13.15
N ARG A 90 3.85 -15.95 12.33
CA ARG A 90 4.42 -16.22 11.02
C ARG A 90 5.92 -16.41 11.17
N ASP A 91 6.42 -17.53 10.63
CA ASP A 91 7.80 -17.98 10.78
C ASP A 91 8.81 -16.93 10.28
N PRO A 92 9.71 -16.42 11.13
CA PRO A 92 10.69 -15.40 10.76
C PRO A 92 11.98 -16.06 10.27
N GLY A 93 12.58 -15.54 9.21
CA GLY A 93 13.92 -15.91 8.78
C GLY A 93 14.93 -14.81 9.10
N ALA A 94 15.97 -15.16 9.85
CA ALA A 94 17.25 -14.44 10.13
C ALA A 94 17.29 -12.94 10.51
N GLU A 95 18.09 -12.62 11.51
CA GLU A 95 18.23 -11.35 12.28
C GLU A 95 18.85 -10.15 11.55
N PRO A 96 18.51 -8.92 11.99
CA PRO A 96 19.14 -7.66 11.59
C PRO A 96 19.52 -6.68 12.73
N PRO A 97 20.26 -5.58 12.46
CA PRO A 97 20.70 -4.60 13.46
C PRO A 97 19.75 -3.39 13.65
N LEU A 98 19.86 -2.75 14.84
CA LEU A 98 19.01 -1.67 15.36
C LEU A 98 19.55 -0.26 15.04
N ALA A 99 18.73 0.62 14.49
CA ALA A 99 19.02 2.07 14.42
C ALA A 99 17.74 2.94 14.26
N ALA A 100 17.78 4.19 14.71
CA ALA A 100 16.59 5.07 14.82
C ALA A 100 16.26 5.89 13.56
N PRO A 101 14.97 6.15 13.25
CA PRO A 101 14.52 6.72 11.98
C PRO A 101 14.70 8.23 11.82
N SER A 102 14.86 8.67 10.56
CA SER A 102 14.93 10.07 10.19
C SER A 102 13.77 10.51 9.28
N ALA A 103 13.43 11.82 9.30
CA ALA A 103 12.41 12.40 8.42
C ALA A 103 12.72 12.23 6.91
N ARG A 104 13.94 11.84 6.55
CA ARG A 104 14.39 11.59 5.17
C ARG A 104 14.14 10.15 4.72
N LYS A 105 13.75 9.24 5.61
CA LYS A 105 13.62 7.81 5.33
C LYS A 105 12.63 7.52 4.18
N LEU A 106 11.51 8.23 4.11
CA LEU A 106 10.53 8.08 3.01
C LEU A 106 11.15 8.39 1.63
N GLN A 107 11.97 9.43 1.55
CA GLN A 107 12.64 9.81 0.29
C GLN A 107 13.78 8.85 -0.04
N HIS A 108 14.52 8.42 0.98
CA HIS A 108 15.64 7.49 0.83
C HIS A 108 15.17 6.14 0.27
N ASN A 109 14.06 5.62 0.76
CA ASN A 109 13.50 4.36 0.31
C ASN A 109 12.67 4.48 -0.99
N ALA A 110 12.68 5.64 -1.65
CA ALA A 110 12.00 5.88 -2.93
C ALA A 110 10.52 5.47 -2.97
N LEU A 111 9.83 5.54 -1.81
CA LEU A 111 8.41 5.28 -1.73
C LEU A 111 7.61 6.35 -2.49
N SER A 112 6.58 5.93 -3.19
CA SER A 112 5.68 6.85 -3.87
C SER A 112 4.99 7.81 -2.88
N THR A 113 4.45 8.90 -3.42
CA THR A 113 3.68 9.87 -2.63
C THR A 113 2.50 9.20 -1.91
N ASP A 114 1.88 8.21 -2.55
CA ASP A 114 0.71 7.50 -2.03
C ASP A 114 1.08 6.56 -0.89
N ALA A 115 2.12 5.73 -1.06
CA ALA A 115 2.64 4.87 0.01
C ALA A 115 3.11 5.69 1.21
N ALA A 116 3.83 6.80 0.95
CA ALA A 116 4.24 7.74 1.99
C ALA A 116 3.04 8.40 2.70
N ALA A 117 1.95 8.69 1.99
CA ALA A 117 0.73 9.24 2.60
C ALA A 117 0.06 8.23 3.52
N LEU A 118 -0.01 6.96 3.14
CA LEU A 118 -0.55 5.88 3.96
C LEU A 118 0.26 5.70 5.26
N LEU A 119 1.59 5.68 5.17
CA LEU A 119 2.46 5.61 6.36
C LEU A 119 2.25 6.82 7.28
N ARG A 120 2.15 8.04 6.74
CA ARG A 120 1.86 9.23 7.57
C ARG A 120 0.51 9.16 8.26
N GLN A 121 -0.50 8.53 7.65
CA GLN A 121 -1.78 8.31 8.30
C GLN A 121 -1.66 7.31 9.46
N GLY A 122 -0.99 6.18 9.24
CA GLY A 122 -0.76 5.18 10.28
C GLY A 122 0.01 5.74 11.48
N ARG A 123 1.00 6.61 11.25
CA ARG A 123 1.82 7.26 12.27
C ARG A 123 1.00 7.98 13.35
N ARG A 124 -0.18 8.49 13.03
CA ARG A 124 -1.06 9.12 14.02
C ARG A 124 -1.49 8.19 15.16
N ARG A 125 -1.32 6.89 14.97
CA ARG A 125 -1.68 5.85 15.94
C ARG A 125 -0.44 5.13 16.51
N GLU A 126 0.75 5.64 16.26
CA GLU A 126 2.01 5.11 16.80
C GLU A 126 1.96 4.95 18.32
N LYS A 127 1.47 5.97 19.02
CA LYS A 127 1.31 5.89 20.49
C LYS A 127 0.39 4.74 20.92
N LEU A 128 -0.69 4.47 20.21
CA LEU A 128 -1.59 3.34 20.53
C LEU A 128 -0.87 2.00 20.39
N VAL A 129 -0.03 1.85 19.35
CA VAL A 129 0.77 0.64 19.14
C VAL A 129 1.82 0.50 20.23
N GLN A 130 2.51 1.59 20.59
CA GLN A 130 3.46 1.59 21.71
C GLN A 130 2.78 1.21 23.02
N ASP A 131 1.66 1.88 23.38
CA ASP A 131 0.92 1.61 24.61
C ASP A 131 0.41 0.15 24.66
N PHE A 132 0.10 -0.44 23.49
CA PHE A 132 -0.26 -1.86 23.40
C PHE A 132 0.92 -2.75 23.79
N PHE A 133 2.12 -2.54 23.22
CA PHE A 133 3.30 -3.32 23.57
C PHE A 133 3.70 -3.14 25.04
N ASP A 134 3.66 -1.92 25.54
CA ASP A 134 3.98 -1.61 26.94
C ASP A 134 3.03 -2.29 27.94
N SER A 135 1.79 -2.55 27.52
CA SER A 135 0.76 -3.23 28.34
C SER A 135 0.74 -4.75 28.14
N TRP A 136 1.48 -5.30 27.17
CA TRP A 136 1.47 -6.73 26.90
C TRP A 136 2.25 -7.50 27.98
N PRO A 137 1.73 -8.64 28.48
CA PRO A 137 2.38 -9.38 29.58
C PRO A 137 3.76 -9.93 29.26
N ASP A 138 4.02 -10.23 27.98
CA ASP A 138 5.31 -10.71 27.50
C ASP A 138 6.12 -9.53 26.91
N PRO A 139 7.21 -9.12 27.54
CA PRO A 139 8.04 -8.00 27.08
C PRO A 139 8.76 -8.29 25.75
N SER A 140 8.95 -9.56 25.36
CA SER A 140 9.57 -9.92 24.09
C SER A 140 8.62 -9.80 22.90
N PHE A 141 7.31 -9.74 23.13
CA PHE A 141 6.31 -9.77 22.07
C PHE A 141 6.49 -8.70 20.99
N GLY A 142 6.87 -7.48 21.38
CA GLY A 142 7.14 -6.39 20.44
C GLY A 142 8.34 -6.69 19.54
N GLU A 143 9.38 -7.29 20.09
CA GLU A 143 10.58 -7.70 19.34
C GLU A 143 10.28 -8.87 18.41
N ASP A 144 9.52 -9.87 18.84
CA ASP A 144 9.11 -11.00 18.01
C ASP A 144 8.34 -10.52 16.75
N VAL A 145 7.46 -9.52 16.93
CA VAL A 145 6.71 -8.90 15.82
C VAL A 145 7.67 -8.12 14.90
N ALA A 146 8.60 -7.36 15.46
CA ALA A 146 9.61 -6.63 14.71
C ALA A 146 10.48 -7.57 13.88
N GLU A 147 10.94 -8.67 14.47
CA GLU A 147 11.73 -9.70 13.80
C GLU A 147 10.98 -10.34 12.63
N ALA A 148 9.70 -10.68 12.81
CA ALA A 148 8.88 -11.21 11.74
C ALA A 148 8.76 -10.24 10.54
N PHE A 149 8.62 -8.95 10.81
CA PHE A 149 8.60 -7.92 9.76
C PHE A 149 9.97 -7.77 9.06
N ARG A 150 11.05 -7.71 9.83
CA ARG A 150 12.41 -7.60 9.30
C ARG A 150 12.75 -8.77 8.37
N ALA A 151 12.47 -9.98 8.83
CA ALA A 151 12.68 -11.18 8.02
C ALA A 151 11.88 -11.16 6.71
N ARG A 152 10.59 -10.77 6.77
CA ARG A 152 9.77 -10.63 5.56
C ARG A 152 10.33 -9.55 4.63
N TYR A 153 10.73 -8.40 5.15
CA TYR A 153 11.33 -7.32 4.38
C TYR A 153 12.61 -7.75 3.65
N GLN A 154 13.51 -8.45 4.34
CA GLN A 154 14.75 -8.96 3.73
C GLN A 154 14.46 -10.00 2.63
N ALA A 155 13.51 -10.89 2.85
CA ALA A 155 13.09 -11.84 1.83
C ALA A 155 12.54 -11.12 0.58
N LEU A 156 11.75 -10.05 0.74
CA LEU A 156 11.21 -9.27 -0.37
C LEU A 156 12.30 -8.47 -1.11
N LYS A 157 13.29 -7.93 -0.40
CA LYS A 157 14.45 -7.26 -1.02
C LYS A 157 15.25 -8.18 -1.95
N SER A 158 15.31 -9.47 -1.63
CA SER A 158 16.09 -10.43 -2.42
C SER A 158 15.48 -10.77 -3.77
N VAL A 159 14.23 -10.37 -4.05
CA VAL A 159 13.50 -10.71 -5.30
C VAL A 159 13.25 -9.50 -6.20
N ASP A 160 14.04 -8.43 -6.08
CA ASP A 160 14.06 -7.26 -6.98
C ASP A 160 12.70 -6.55 -7.14
N LEU A 161 11.95 -6.45 -6.04
CA LEU A 161 10.70 -5.70 -5.99
C LEU A 161 10.96 -4.20 -5.77
N SER A 162 10.12 -3.36 -6.37
CA SER A 162 10.12 -1.92 -6.07
C SER A 162 9.71 -1.65 -4.61
N PRO A 163 10.11 -0.51 -4.03
CA PRO A 163 9.72 -0.15 -2.67
C PRO A 163 8.22 -0.16 -2.41
N ASP A 164 7.41 0.24 -3.39
CA ASP A 164 5.94 0.23 -3.27
C ASP A 164 5.37 -1.19 -3.30
N GLU A 165 5.95 -2.09 -4.10
CA GLU A 165 5.58 -3.50 -4.10
C GLU A 165 5.96 -4.16 -2.78
N ILE A 166 7.15 -3.86 -2.24
CA ILE A 166 7.55 -4.31 -0.90
C ILE A 166 6.55 -3.81 0.16
N PHE A 167 6.16 -2.53 0.11
CA PHE A 167 5.18 -1.98 1.03
C PHE A 167 3.82 -2.70 0.94
N GLY A 168 3.32 -2.96 -0.28
CA GLY A 168 2.09 -3.73 -0.52
C GLY A 168 2.17 -5.17 0.02
N GLU A 169 3.31 -5.83 -0.19
CA GLU A 169 3.56 -7.17 0.31
C GLU A 169 3.64 -7.23 1.85
N LEU A 170 4.22 -6.21 2.50
CA LEU A 170 4.22 -6.10 3.95
C LEU A 170 2.82 -5.87 4.51
N GLN A 171 1.96 -5.09 3.82
CA GLN A 171 0.54 -4.96 4.17
C GLN A 171 -0.19 -6.31 4.08
N THR A 172 0.04 -7.06 3.00
CA THR A 172 -0.52 -8.42 2.82
C THR A 172 -0.03 -9.37 3.89
N PHE A 173 1.27 -9.34 4.21
CA PHE A 173 1.86 -10.13 5.29
C PHE A 173 1.23 -9.85 6.65
N ALA A 174 0.94 -8.60 6.95
CA ALA A 174 0.24 -8.20 8.17
C ALA A 174 -1.27 -8.51 8.14
N GLY A 175 -1.83 -9.00 7.02
CA GLY A 175 -3.24 -9.30 6.85
C GLY A 175 -4.12 -8.07 6.55
N GLY A 176 -3.54 -7.01 5.98
CA GLY A 176 -4.23 -5.76 5.70
C GLY A 176 -5.03 -5.75 4.40
N MET A 177 -4.91 -6.78 3.56
CA MET A 177 -5.65 -6.85 2.28
C MET A 177 -7.00 -7.58 2.41
N ASP A 178 -7.32 -8.11 3.57
CA ASP A 178 -8.53 -8.95 3.82
C ASP A 178 -9.77 -8.13 4.21
N GLY A 179 -10.01 -7.04 3.54
CA GLY A 179 -11.35 -6.49 3.36
C GLY A 179 -11.95 -5.64 4.49
N GLU A 180 -11.53 -5.74 5.76
CA GLU A 180 -12.16 -4.96 6.83
C GLU A 180 -11.39 -3.65 7.12
N PRO A 181 -12.03 -2.45 6.97
CA PRO A 181 -11.34 -1.16 7.11
C PRO A 181 -10.63 -0.96 8.46
N SER A 182 -11.20 -1.48 9.56
CA SER A 182 -10.59 -1.44 10.90
C SER A 182 -9.28 -2.24 10.95
N ARG A 183 -9.27 -3.45 10.37
CA ARG A 183 -8.08 -4.29 10.30
C ARG A 183 -6.97 -3.65 9.46
N GLN A 184 -7.33 -3.07 8.33
CA GLN A 184 -6.38 -2.37 7.48
C GLN A 184 -5.80 -1.13 8.17
N GLY A 185 -6.62 -0.38 8.89
CA GLY A 185 -6.17 0.72 9.73
C GLY A 185 -5.18 0.25 10.80
N ALA A 186 -5.44 -0.89 11.44
CA ALA A 186 -4.53 -1.49 12.42
C ALA A 186 -3.21 -1.90 11.78
N VAL A 187 -3.25 -2.54 10.60
CA VAL A 187 -2.03 -2.90 9.84
C VAL A 187 -1.22 -1.67 9.48
N LEU A 188 -1.85 -0.60 8.99
CA LEU A 188 -1.14 0.65 8.68
C LEU A 188 -0.51 1.29 9.91
N ALA A 189 -1.20 1.27 11.06
CA ALA A 189 -0.65 1.79 12.31
C ALA A 189 0.59 1.00 12.74
N VAL A 190 0.53 -0.34 12.68
CA VAL A 190 1.64 -1.24 13.02
C VAL A 190 2.81 -1.08 12.05
N LEU A 191 2.56 -1.05 10.74
CA LEU A 191 3.61 -0.84 9.73
C LEU A 191 4.30 0.52 9.91
N SER A 192 3.53 1.58 10.19
CA SER A 192 4.10 2.91 10.42
C SER A 192 4.95 2.94 11.68
N TYR A 193 4.54 2.26 12.74
CA TYR A 193 5.31 2.13 13.97
C TYR A 193 6.68 1.47 13.72
N PHE A 194 6.71 0.32 13.03
CA PHE A 194 7.97 -0.37 12.72
C PHE A 194 8.79 0.34 11.65
N PHE A 195 8.16 1.05 10.72
CA PHE A 195 8.85 1.91 9.78
C PHE A 195 9.63 3.04 10.49
N GLU A 196 9.02 3.73 11.42
CA GLU A 196 9.67 4.81 12.19
C GLU A 196 10.79 4.30 13.09
N ARG A 197 10.72 3.07 13.59
CA ARG A 197 11.75 2.41 14.40
C ARG A 197 12.88 1.79 13.59
N CYS A 198 12.85 1.88 12.27
CA CYS A 198 13.82 1.24 11.37
C CYS A 198 13.83 -0.30 11.41
N ASP A 199 12.75 -0.91 11.83
CA ASP A 199 12.59 -2.36 11.77
C ASP A 199 12.29 -2.85 10.35
N ILE A 200 11.75 -1.97 9.50
CA ILE A 200 11.50 -2.17 8.08
C ILE A 200 11.97 -0.96 7.29
N PHE A 201 12.46 -1.18 6.07
CA PHE A 201 13.10 -0.21 5.19
C PHE A 201 14.44 0.34 5.73
N GLU A 202 15.23 0.91 4.85
CA GLU A 202 16.60 1.35 5.18
C GLU A 202 16.65 2.68 5.91
N ASP A 203 17.62 2.83 6.82
CA ASP A 203 17.94 4.11 7.41
C ASP A 203 18.89 4.90 6.51
N VAL A 204 18.78 6.24 6.57
CA VAL A 204 19.62 7.17 5.81
C VAL A 204 21.10 7.11 6.24
N LEU A 205 21.40 6.60 7.43
CA LEU A 205 22.76 6.55 7.98
C LEU A 205 23.62 5.41 7.41
N GLU A 206 23.04 4.29 6.97
CA GLU A 206 23.79 3.15 6.43
C GLU A 206 24.32 3.39 5.01
N SER A 207 23.63 4.18 4.20
CA SER A 207 24.03 4.45 2.80
C SER A 207 25.21 5.43 2.67
N ALA A 208 25.57 6.16 3.72
CA ALA A 208 26.71 7.09 3.73
C ALA A 208 28.05 6.43 4.05
N ALA A 209 28.07 5.13 4.40
CA ALA A 209 29.24 4.37 4.81
C ALA A 209 29.72 3.35 3.74
N SER A 210 29.08 3.29 2.57
CA SER A 210 29.46 2.48 1.41
C SER A 210 29.92 3.35 0.26
#